data_eb5bdb9de37e00e34736df6a4017bc4e
#
_entry.id   eb5bdb9de37e00e34736df6a4017bc4e
#
_cell.length_a   1.000
_cell.length_b   1.000
_cell.length_c   1.000
_cell.angle_alpha   90.00
_cell.angle_beta   90.00
_cell.angle_gamma   90.00
#
_symmetry.space_group_name_H-M   'P 1'
#
loop_
_entity.id
_entity.type
_entity.pdbx_description
1 polymer ?
#
loop_
_entity_poly.entity_id
_entity_poly.type
_entity_poly.pdbx_seq_one_letter_code
_entity_poly.pdbx_strand_id
1 'polypeptide(L)'
;QWLTTHERWNTPLYLYGESYGTMRNSVLMRVLGERGIALTGVIEQSSILDYAPTLAGNDLYYMGMLPVYAATANYFGKAGAGVDQFAWFDKAWKFVDEKYGRALIASDSITPAEEHELAVEMSELIGLPAECIEKRHLRIELDTFRKNIMADEGLFCGRYDTRFTEPAYMDVQGDNEFFAGEDPSGDAIMTPDQSAWMKLVQETGFKGSSINMLLSMKVNEEWNWTHQAPGTMGSPVCPNTAYDMGTALRRNPLCRVLFFGGIHDAATPFWNVKHSISKMFMP
;
A
#
# COMPACT_ATOMS: atom_id res chain seq x y z
N GLN A 1 10.32 -26.56 -15.02
CA GLN A 1 10.65 -26.64 -16.46
C GLN A 1 11.72 -25.61 -16.83
N TRP A 2 11.54 -24.29 -16.58
CA TRP A 2 12.52 -23.24 -16.94
C TRP A 2 13.92 -23.50 -16.38
N LEU A 3 14.04 -23.81 -15.08
CA LEU A 3 15.32 -24.11 -14.43
C LEU A 3 16.05 -25.29 -15.09
N THR A 4 15.31 -26.31 -15.50
CA THR A 4 15.87 -27.48 -16.20
C THR A 4 16.30 -27.12 -17.61
N THR A 5 15.44 -26.42 -18.36
CA THR A 5 15.75 -26.01 -19.74
C THR A 5 16.99 -25.11 -19.84
N HIS A 6 17.18 -24.25 -18.82
CA HIS A 6 18.30 -23.29 -18.81
C HIS A 6 19.46 -23.70 -17.88
N GLU A 7 19.42 -24.91 -17.32
CA GLU A 7 20.47 -25.46 -16.43
C GLU A 7 20.75 -24.54 -15.22
N ARG A 8 19.69 -24.00 -14.57
CA ARG A 8 19.81 -23.00 -13.52
C ARG A 8 19.48 -23.51 -12.11
N TRP A 9 19.46 -24.81 -11.88
CA TRP A 9 19.15 -25.38 -10.57
C TRP A 9 20.10 -24.98 -9.43
N ASN A 10 21.38 -24.74 -9.76
CA ASN A 10 22.42 -24.37 -8.79
C ASN A 10 22.78 -22.88 -8.81
N THR A 11 21.90 -22.03 -9.33
CA THR A 11 22.11 -20.58 -9.36
C THR A 11 21.28 -19.88 -8.28
N PRO A 12 21.76 -18.73 -7.74
CA PRO A 12 20.94 -17.91 -6.86
C PRO A 12 19.63 -17.50 -7.54
N LEU A 13 18.51 -17.72 -6.87
CA LEU A 13 17.18 -17.41 -7.37
C LEU A 13 16.57 -16.28 -6.54
N TYR A 14 16.06 -15.28 -7.22
CA TYR A 14 15.39 -14.14 -6.62
C TYR A 14 14.01 -13.97 -7.22
N LEU A 15 13.06 -13.53 -6.39
CA LEU A 15 11.77 -13.02 -6.84
C LEU A 15 11.75 -11.52 -6.63
N TYR A 16 11.07 -10.82 -7.52
CA TYR A 16 10.72 -9.43 -7.36
C TYR A 16 9.21 -9.30 -7.54
N GLY A 17 8.57 -8.56 -6.66
CA GLY A 17 7.15 -8.25 -6.74
C GLY A 17 6.88 -6.81 -6.37
N GLU A 18 5.90 -6.23 -7.03
CA GLU A 18 5.36 -4.92 -6.74
C GLU A 18 3.85 -5.06 -6.53
N SER A 19 3.29 -4.32 -5.54
CA SER A 19 1.85 -4.31 -5.26
C SER A 19 1.30 -5.73 -5.08
N TYR A 20 0.28 -6.15 -5.84
CA TYR A 20 -0.26 -7.52 -5.84
C TYR A 20 0.83 -8.60 -6.11
N GLY A 21 1.88 -8.27 -6.87
CA GLY A 21 3.01 -9.16 -7.12
C GLY A 21 3.69 -9.65 -5.84
N THR A 22 3.66 -8.88 -4.77
CA THR A 22 4.22 -9.25 -3.47
C THR A 22 3.41 -10.36 -2.79
N MET A 23 2.08 -10.30 -2.90
CA MET A 23 1.19 -11.36 -2.46
C MET A 23 1.45 -12.66 -3.24
N ARG A 24 1.61 -12.57 -4.58
CA ARG A 24 1.98 -13.70 -5.41
C ARG A 24 3.32 -14.30 -4.99
N ASN A 25 4.32 -13.47 -4.73
CA ASN A 25 5.64 -13.93 -4.28
C ASN A 25 5.55 -14.70 -2.97
N SER A 26 4.77 -14.24 -2.02
CA SER A 26 4.55 -14.90 -0.72
C SER A 26 4.09 -16.35 -0.91
N VAL A 27 3.09 -16.55 -1.77
CA VAL A 27 2.58 -17.89 -2.09
C VAL A 27 3.61 -18.70 -2.89
N LEU A 28 4.28 -18.06 -3.86
CA LEU A 28 5.33 -18.73 -4.66
C LEU A 28 6.50 -19.20 -3.79
N MET A 29 6.95 -18.43 -2.82
CA MET A 29 7.99 -18.83 -1.87
C MET A 29 7.65 -20.17 -1.21
N ARG A 30 6.41 -20.30 -0.72
CA ARG A 30 5.95 -21.54 -0.09
C ARG A 30 5.87 -22.69 -1.10
N VAL A 31 5.20 -22.48 -2.22
CA VAL A 31 4.98 -23.53 -3.24
C VAL A 31 6.28 -24.00 -3.87
N LEU A 32 7.22 -23.11 -4.13
CA LEU A 32 8.54 -23.46 -4.65
C LEU A 32 9.35 -24.26 -3.62
N GLY A 33 9.34 -23.84 -2.35
CA GLY A 33 9.99 -24.57 -1.27
C GLY A 33 9.41 -25.97 -1.06
N GLU A 34 8.10 -26.14 -1.17
CA GLU A 34 7.43 -27.46 -1.13
C GLU A 34 7.84 -28.39 -2.29
N ARG A 35 8.33 -27.80 -3.39
CA ARG A 35 8.85 -28.53 -4.56
C ARG A 35 10.36 -28.66 -4.61
N GLY A 36 11.03 -28.32 -3.50
CA GLY A 36 12.48 -28.44 -3.40
C GLY A 36 13.27 -27.33 -4.11
N ILE A 37 12.63 -26.21 -4.44
CA ILE A 37 13.27 -25.04 -5.05
C ILE A 37 13.49 -24.00 -3.97
N ALA A 38 14.75 -23.77 -3.59
CA ALA A 38 15.14 -22.78 -2.61
C ALA A 38 15.38 -21.43 -3.26
N LEU A 39 14.82 -20.36 -2.68
CA LEU A 39 15.08 -18.98 -3.05
C LEU A 39 16.24 -18.43 -2.22
N THR A 40 17.07 -17.61 -2.85
CA THR A 40 18.15 -16.85 -2.20
C THR A 40 17.60 -15.57 -1.59
N GLY A 41 16.69 -14.90 -2.27
CA GLY A 41 16.07 -13.68 -1.76
C GLY A 41 14.79 -13.29 -2.50
N VAL A 42 14.07 -12.37 -1.88
CA VAL A 42 12.84 -11.80 -2.43
C VAL A 42 12.83 -10.29 -2.20
N ILE A 43 12.42 -9.56 -3.19
CA ILE A 43 12.30 -8.11 -3.14
C ILE A 43 10.81 -7.75 -3.30
N GLU A 44 10.29 -7.05 -2.31
CA GLU A 44 8.87 -6.70 -2.16
C GLU A 44 8.70 -5.18 -2.16
N GLN A 45 8.32 -4.63 -3.30
CA GLN A 45 8.08 -3.20 -3.47
C GLN A 45 6.62 -2.87 -3.27
N SER A 46 6.34 -1.77 -2.53
CA SER A 46 4.97 -1.29 -2.31
C SER A 46 4.03 -2.44 -1.98
N SER A 47 4.38 -3.15 -0.90
CA SER A 47 3.89 -4.49 -0.60
C SER A 47 2.47 -4.48 -0.07
N ILE A 48 1.70 -5.49 -0.45
CA ILE A 48 0.43 -5.84 0.19
C ILE A 48 0.41 -7.34 0.44
N LEU A 49 0.40 -7.74 1.72
CA LEU A 49 0.37 -9.15 2.14
C LEU A 49 -0.98 -9.56 2.70
N ASP A 50 -1.77 -8.58 3.13
CA ASP A 50 -3.07 -8.76 3.77
C ASP A 50 -4.03 -7.71 3.21
N TYR A 51 -5.14 -8.15 2.63
CA TYR A 51 -6.16 -7.25 2.11
C TYR A 51 -7.18 -6.78 3.16
N ALA A 52 -7.15 -7.32 4.38
CA ALA A 52 -8.08 -6.89 5.43
C ALA A 52 -8.04 -5.37 5.70
N PRO A 53 -6.87 -4.71 5.72
CA PRO A 53 -6.81 -3.26 5.87
C PRO A 53 -7.46 -2.45 4.75
N THR A 54 -7.75 -3.05 3.60
CA THR A 54 -8.40 -2.35 2.48
C THR A 54 -9.92 -2.42 2.53
N LEU A 55 -10.46 -3.19 3.47
CA LEU A 55 -11.91 -3.34 3.62
C LEU A 55 -12.51 -2.13 4.35
N ALA A 56 -13.62 -1.62 3.83
CA ALA A 56 -14.36 -0.55 4.46
C ALA A 56 -14.70 -0.85 5.94
N GLY A 57 -14.50 0.12 6.79
CA GLY A 57 -14.74 0.00 8.23
C GLY A 57 -13.66 -0.76 9.02
N ASN A 58 -12.57 -1.16 8.39
CA ASN A 58 -11.44 -1.77 9.08
C ASN A 58 -10.49 -0.68 9.61
N ASP A 59 -10.33 -0.58 10.93
CA ASP A 59 -9.53 0.46 11.57
C ASP A 59 -8.03 0.42 11.18
N LEU A 60 -7.52 -0.73 10.74
CA LEU A 60 -6.14 -0.85 10.22
C LEU A 60 -5.93 -0.01 8.95
N TYR A 61 -6.98 0.25 8.19
CA TYR A 61 -6.91 1.17 7.05
C TYR A 61 -6.50 2.58 7.51
N TYR A 62 -7.22 3.14 8.45
CA TYR A 62 -6.98 4.51 8.95
C TYR A 62 -5.64 4.61 9.68
N MET A 63 -5.26 3.57 10.43
CA MET A 63 -3.95 3.49 11.07
C MET A 63 -2.81 3.53 10.07
N GLY A 64 -2.94 2.81 8.96
CA GLY A 64 -1.95 2.79 7.89
C GLY A 64 -1.83 4.11 7.14
N MET A 65 -2.96 4.77 6.90
CA MET A 65 -3.02 6.02 6.13
C MET A 65 -2.45 7.22 6.87
N LEU A 66 -2.59 7.31 8.19
CA LEU A 66 -2.22 8.49 8.95
C LEU A 66 -0.76 8.94 8.76
N PRO A 67 0.26 8.06 8.81
CA PRO A 67 1.64 8.45 8.55
C PRO A 67 1.86 8.97 7.12
N VAL A 68 1.15 8.41 6.13
CA VAL A 68 1.21 8.88 4.73
C VAL A 68 0.63 10.28 4.61
N TYR A 69 -0.51 10.53 5.25
CA TYR A 69 -1.13 11.86 5.27
C TYR A 69 -0.22 12.89 5.93
N ALA A 70 0.44 12.53 7.03
CA ALA A 70 1.39 13.40 7.71
C ALA A 70 2.59 13.74 6.83
N ALA A 71 3.19 12.74 6.17
CA ALA A 71 4.30 12.98 5.22
C ALA A 71 3.86 13.91 4.07
N THR A 72 2.66 13.70 3.54
CA THR A 72 2.09 14.52 2.48
C THR A 72 1.82 15.96 2.93
N ALA A 73 1.22 16.14 4.11
CA ALA A 73 1.00 17.46 4.68
C ALA A 73 2.32 18.22 4.94
N ASN A 74 3.34 17.50 5.41
CA ASN A 74 4.67 18.07 5.58
C ASN A 74 5.30 18.49 4.25
N TYR A 75 5.19 17.64 3.20
CA TYR A 75 5.68 17.95 1.86
C TYR A 75 5.07 19.22 1.30
N PHE A 76 3.76 19.43 1.46
CA PHE A 76 3.07 20.64 1.00
C PHE A 76 3.17 21.84 1.98
N GLY A 77 3.89 21.67 3.09
CA GLY A 77 4.01 22.74 4.09
C GLY A 77 2.73 23.02 4.89
N LYS A 78 1.75 22.11 4.84
CA LYS A 78 0.47 22.23 5.58
C LYS A 78 0.61 21.77 7.04
N ALA A 79 1.65 21.00 7.37
CA ALA A 79 1.98 20.56 8.73
C ALA A 79 3.50 20.39 8.90
N GLY A 80 4.00 20.40 10.15
CA GLY A 80 5.38 20.08 10.48
C GLY A 80 6.42 21.00 9.82
N ALA A 81 6.15 22.29 9.69
CA ALA A 81 7.03 23.24 9.01
C ALA A 81 8.46 23.18 9.53
N GLY A 82 9.43 22.98 8.61
CA GLY A 82 10.86 22.91 8.92
C GLY A 82 11.34 21.60 9.54
N VAL A 83 10.46 20.61 9.70
CA VAL A 83 10.82 19.25 10.15
C VAL A 83 11.10 18.37 8.93
N ASP A 84 12.10 17.50 9.04
CA ASP A 84 12.40 16.49 8.01
C ASP A 84 11.20 15.54 7.79
N GLN A 85 10.94 15.18 6.54
CA GLN A 85 9.76 14.38 6.17
C GLN A 85 9.74 13.00 6.83
N PHE A 86 10.88 12.33 6.94
CA PHE A 86 10.96 11.05 7.61
C PHE A 86 10.74 11.16 9.11
N ALA A 87 11.28 12.22 9.73
CA ALA A 87 11.05 12.51 11.15
C ALA A 87 9.57 12.82 11.42
N TRP A 88 8.88 13.51 10.49
CA TRP A 88 7.47 13.82 10.62
C TRP A 88 6.60 12.57 10.43
N PHE A 89 6.92 11.73 9.44
CA PHE A 89 6.32 10.42 9.23
C PHE A 89 6.45 9.53 10.48
N ASP A 90 7.65 9.46 11.07
CA ASP A 90 7.90 8.68 12.29
C ASP A 90 7.12 9.22 13.50
N LYS A 91 6.94 10.54 13.60
CA LYS A 91 6.11 11.15 14.65
C LYS A 91 4.65 10.70 14.51
N ALA A 92 4.12 10.73 13.30
CA ALA A 92 2.76 10.24 13.04
C ALA A 92 2.64 8.73 13.27
N TRP A 93 3.65 7.95 12.91
CA TRP A 93 3.70 6.52 13.19
C TRP A 93 3.60 6.22 14.70
N LYS A 94 4.38 6.91 15.52
CA LYS A 94 4.31 6.78 16.98
C LYS A 94 2.95 7.16 17.52
N PHE A 95 2.34 8.22 17.01
CA PHE A 95 0.98 8.61 17.38
C PHE A 95 -0.02 7.49 17.08
N VAL A 96 0.09 6.83 15.92
CA VAL A 96 -0.74 5.66 15.58
C VAL A 96 -0.57 4.55 16.63
N ASP A 97 0.66 4.17 16.93
CA ASP A 97 0.95 3.03 17.81
C ASP A 97 0.58 3.32 19.29
N GLU A 98 0.75 4.55 19.74
CA GLU A 98 0.61 4.92 21.16
C GLU A 98 -0.80 5.38 21.53
N LYS A 99 -1.51 6.07 20.62
CA LYS A 99 -2.78 6.74 20.91
C LYS A 99 -3.89 6.35 19.94
N TYR A 100 -3.70 6.64 18.65
CA TYR A 100 -4.74 6.57 17.65
C TYR A 100 -5.34 5.18 17.48
N GLY A 101 -4.52 4.13 17.40
CA GLY A 101 -5.00 2.76 17.30
C GLY A 101 -5.86 2.33 18.49
N ARG A 102 -5.54 2.79 19.69
CA ARG A 102 -6.35 2.51 20.90
C ARG A 102 -7.70 3.21 20.84
N ALA A 103 -7.71 4.47 20.39
CA ALA A 103 -8.95 5.24 20.24
C ALA A 103 -9.88 4.61 19.20
N LEU A 104 -9.37 4.18 18.05
CA LEU A 104 -10.15 3.50 17.04
C LEU A 104 -10.78 2.21 17.56
N ILE A 105 -10.03 1.40 18.32
CA ILE A 105 -10.53 0.17 18.95
C ILE A 105 -11.60 0.48 20.01
N ALA A 106 -11.41 1.55 20.79
CA ALA A 106 -12.40 1.98 21.80
C ALA A 106 -13.69 2.53 21.17
N SER A 107 -13.61 3.04 19.94
CA SER A 107 -14.73 3.50 19.12
C SER A 107 -15.66 4.45 19.90
N ASP A 108 -16.93 4.11 20.09
CA ASP A 108 -17.93 4.90 20.80
C ASP A 108 -17.73 4.97 22.34
N SER A 109 -16.73 4.27 22.86
CA SER A 109 -16.40 4.31 24.29
C SER A 109 -15.46 5.46 24.67
N ILE A 110 -14.89 6.19 23.71
CA ILE A 110 -14.12 7.41 23.99
C ILE A 110 -15.10 8.57 24.28
N THR A 111 -14.71 9.45 25.19
CA THR A 111 -15.51 10.64 25.48
C THR A 111 -15.39 11.68 24.37
N PRO A 112 -16.39 12.58 24.19
CA PRO A 112 -16.26 13.68 23.22
C PRO A 112 -15.04 14.58 23.46
N ALA A 113 -14.59 14.73 24.70
CA ALA A 113 -13.39 15.49 25.02
C ALA A 113 -12.13 14.79 24.53
N GLU A 114 -12.01 13.47 24.74
CA GLU A 114 -10.90 12.66 24.24
C GLU A 114 -10.87 12.62 22.70
N GLU A 115 -12.04 12.50 22.06
CA GLU A 115 -12.15 12.56 20.61
C GLU A 115 -11.68 13.92 20.08
N HIS A 116 -12.09 15.02 20.72
CA HIS A 116 -11.63 16.36 20.37
C HIS A 116 -10.11 16.52 20.51
N GLU A 117 -9.52 16.11 21.63
CA GLU A 117 -8.07 16.17 21.85
C GLU A 117 -7.29 15.40 20.75
N LEU A 118 -7.76 14.21 20.41
CA LEU A 118 -7.15 13.40 19.35
C LEU A 118 -7.32 14.05 17.97
N ALA A 119 -8.47 14.62 17.68
CA ALA A 119 -8.71 15.32 16.42
C ALA A 119 -7.81 16.56 16.26
N VAL A 120 -7.53 17.28 17.34
CA VAL A 120 -6.58 18.39 17.35
C VAL A 120 -5.16 17.90 17.10
N GLU A 121 -4.70 16.83 17.77
CA GLU A 121 -3.38 16.25 17.52
C GLU A 121 -3.25 15.73 16.08
N MET A 122 -4.30 15.09 15.56
CA MET A 122 -4.34 14.65 14.15
C MET A 122 -4.28 15.83 13.19
N SER A 123 -5.04 16.91 13.48
CA SER A 123 -5.03 18.14 12.67
C SER A 123 -3.63 18.73 12.54
N GLU A 124 -2.88 18.77 13.65
CA GLU A 124 -1.48 19.21 13.66
C GLU A 124 -0.57 18.30 12.81
N LEU A 125 -0.85 17.00 12.74
CA LEU A 125 -0.06 16.03 11.99
C LEU A 125 -0.36 16.03 10.50
N ILE A 126 -1.65 16.08 10.13
CA ILE A 126 -2.09 15.85 8.74
C ILE A 126 -2.60 17.09 8.02
N GLY A 127 -2.65 18.26 8.69
CA GLY A 127 -3.01 19.53 8.07
C GLY A 127 -4.49 19.73 7.74
N LEU A 128 -5.38 18.79 8.11
CA LEU A 128 -6.83 18.96 7.96
C LEU A 128 -7.43 19.62 9.21
N PRO A 129 -8.52 20.40 9.09
CA PRO A 129 -9.18 20.98 10.24
C PRO A 129 -9.69 19.91 11.23
N ALA A 130 -9.52 20.15 12.55
CA ALA A 130 -9.96 19.23 13.60
C ALA A 130 -11.46 18.94 13.50
N GLU A 131 -12.30 19.94 13.17
CA GLU A 131 -13.74 19.77 12.96
C GLU A 131 -14.05 18.76 11.82
N CYS A 132 -13.24 18.73 10.76
CA CYS A 132 -13.37 17.75 9.68
C CYS A 132 -13.07 16.33 10.19
N ILE A 133 -12.10 16.19 11.08
CA ILE A 133 -11.67 14.92 11.66
C ILE A 133 -12.72 14.42 12.66
N GLU A 134 -13.23 15.28 13.54
CA GLU A 134 -14.28 14.96 14.50
C GLU A 134 -15.58 14.47 13.83
N LYS A 135 -16.04 15.18 12.80
CA LYS A 135 -17.24 14.80 12.02
C LYS A 135 -17.14 13.40 11.40
N ARG A 136 -15.95 12.84 11.32
CA ARG A 136 -15.66 11.49 10.79
C ARG A 136 -15.22 10.51 11.87
N HIS A 137 -15.40 10.86 13.13
CA HIS A 137 -15.01 10.02 14.25
C HIS A 137 -13.57 9.52 14.12
N LEU A 138 -12.63 10.44 13.83
CA LEU A 138 -11.20 10.23 13.62
C LEU A 138 -10.86 9.37 12.37
N ARG A 139 -11.82 8.94 11.56
CA ARG A 139 -11.66 8.06 10.41
C ARG A 139 -11.66 8.85 9.12
N ILE A 140 -10.45 9.20 8.64
CA ILE A 140 -10.26 9.98 7.41
C ILE A 140 -10.00 9.03 6.24
N GLU A 141 -10.97 8.97 5.33
CA GLU A 141 -10.84 8.26 4.07
C GLU A 141 -9.81 8.94 3.15
N LEU A 142 -9.17 8.15 2.29
CA LEU A 142 -8.15 8.66 1.35
C LEU A 142 -8.72 9.79 0.48
N ASP A 143 -9.87 9.62 -0.10
CA ASP A 143 -10.50 10.65 -0.94
C ASP A 143 -10.80 11.94 -0.18
N THR A 144 -11.24 11.83 1.08
CA THR A 144 -11.39 13.00 1.93
C THR A 144 -10.06 13.74 2.08
N PHE A 145 -8.97 13.03 2.34
CA PHE A 145 -7.65 13.64 2.49
C PHE A 145 -7.18 14.26 1.16
N ARG A 146 -7.19 13.49 0.07
CA ARG A 146 -6.71 13.92 -1.25
C ARG A 146 -7.39 15.20 -1.74
N LYS A 147 -8.70 15.30 -1.54
CA LYS A 147 -9.52 16.44 -1.99
C LYS A 147 -9.37 17.68 -1.11
N ASN A 148 -8.95 17.53 0.14
CA ASN A 148 -8.97 18.64 1.10
C ASN A 148 -7.58 19.23 1.39
N ILE A 149 -6.50 18.44 1.32
CA ILE A 149 -5.15 18.88 1.72
C ILE A 149 -4.64 20.08 0.91
N MET A 150 -5.04 20.18 -0.37
CA MET A 150 -4.64 21.26 -1.29
C MET A 150 -5.87 22.00 -1.85
N ALA A 151 -7.02 21.93 -1.18
CA ALA A 151 -8.27 22.53 -1.65
C ALA A 151 -8.19 24.07 -1.75
N ASP A 152 -7.42 24.71 -0.87
CA ASP A 152 -7.17 26.16 -0.89
C ASP A 152 -6.39 26.62 -2.14
N GLU A 153 -5.68 25.70 -2.80
CA GLU A 153 -4.98 25.95 -4.07
C GLU A 153 -5.76 25.41 -5.29
N GLY A 154 -6.94 24.86 -5.08
CA GLY A 154 -7.76 24.27 -6.13
C GLY A 154 -7.18 22.98 -6.73
N LEU A 155 -6.39 22.24 -5.94
CA LEU A 155 -5.71 21.03 -6.36
C LEU A 155 -6.18 19.81 -5.54
N PHE A 156 -5.97 18.63 -6.11
CA PHE A 156 -6.08 17.37 -5.37
C PHE A 156 -4.83 16.50 -5.61
N CYS A 157 -4.51 15.60 -4.69
CA CYS A 157 -3.28 14.80 -4.76
C CYS A 157 -3.51 13.37 -5.22
N GLY A 158 -2.42 12.73 -5.65
CA GLY A 158 -2.39 11.35 -6.13
C GLY A 158 -2.58 10.30 -5.03
N ARG A 159 -2.75 9.04 -5.46
CA ARG A 159 -2.87 7.87 -4.59
C ARG A 159 -1.56 7.06 -4.55
N TYR A 160 -0.93 6.80 -5.69
CA TYR A 160 0.33 6.04 -5.75
C TYR A 160 1.53 6.86 -5.24
N ASP A 161 1.46 8.17 -5.44
CA ASP A 161 2.36 9.14 -4.84
C ASP A 161 1.60 10.42 -4.58
N THR A 162 1.34 10.69 -3.31
CA THR A 162 0.53 11.84 -2.88
C THR A 162 1.17 13.20 -3.14
N ARG A 163 2.41 13.26 -3.64
CA ARG A 163 3.09 14.51 -4.04
C ARG A 163 2.66 15.02 -5.41
N PHE A 164 2.14 14.15 -6.26
CA PHE A 164 1.58 14.56 -7.54
C PHE A 164 0.23 15.24 -7.32
N THR A 165 -0.02 16.32 -8.04
CA THR A 165 -1.27 17.09 -7.95
C THR A 165 -1.80 17.45 -9.32
N GLU A 166 -3.11 17.57 -9.41
CA GLU A 166 -3.85 18.09 -10.57
C GLU A 166 -4.94 19.06 -10.13
N PRO A 167 -5.40 19.96 -11.04
CA PRO A 167 -6.53 20.83 -10.76
C PRO A 167 -7.79 20.05 -10.42
N ALA A 168 -8.47 20.44 -9.35
CA ALA A 168 -9.78 19.91 -9.00
C ALA A 168 -10.84 20.54 -9.91
N TYR A 169 -11.35 19.77 -10.89
CA TYR A 169 -12.45 20.18 -11.73
C TYR A 169 -13.77 19.78 -11.09
N MET A 170 -14.42 20.69 -10.40
CA MET A 170 -15.72 20.50 -9.75
C MET A 170 -15.73 19.37 -8.69
N ASP A 171 -16.85 19.22 -7.98
CA ASP A 171 -17.10 18.12 -7.02
C ASP A 171 -17.34 16.75 -7.69
N VAL A 172 -16.88 16.58 -8.93
CA VAL A 172 -17.17 15.40 -9.77
C VAL A 172 -16.03 14.39 -9.74
N GLN A 173 -15.21 14.42 -8.70
CA GLN A 173 -14.20 13.38 -8.54
C GLN A 173 -14.92 12.15 -8.01
N GLY A 174 -15.00 11.14 -8.87
CA GLY A 174 -15.68 9.89 -8.57
C GLY A 174 -15.13 9.20 -7.33
N ASP A 175 -15.96 8.41 -6.68
CA ASP A 175 -15.60 7.64 -5.50
C ASP A 175 -14.76 6.40 -5.82
N ASN A 176 -14.32 6.25 -7.09
CA ASN A 176 -13.69 5.04 -7.56
C ASN A 176 -12.17 5.13 -7.50
N GLU A 177 -11.58 4.70 -6.40
CA GLU A 177 -10.15 4.73 -6.13
C GLU A 177 -9.30 3.85 -7.08
N PHE A 178 -9.93 2.98 -7.86
CA PHE A 178 -9.23 2.02 -8.71
C PHE A 178 -8.91 2.56 -10.13
N PHE A 179 -9.36 3.75 -10.48
CA PHE A 179 -9.26 4.24 -11.85
C PHE A 179 -8.36 5.44 -12.00
N ALA A 180 -7.40 5.26 -12.89
CA ALA A 180 -6.36 6.21 -13.23
C ALA A 180 -6.85 7.56 -13.78
N GLY A 181 -8.09 7.67 -14.24
CA GLY A 181 -8.65 8.93 -14.73
C GLY A 181 -8.81 10.03 -13.68
N GLU A 182 -8.50 9.74 -12.42
CA GLU A 182 -8.62 10.69 -11.32
C GLU A 182 -7.45 10.54 -10.32
N ASP A 183 -6.32 10.03 -10.78
CA ASP A 183 -5.12 9.87 -9.98
C ASP A 183 -3.94 10.60 -10.64
N PRO A 184 -3.60 11.81 -10.17
CA PRO A 184 -2.47 12.58 -10.69
C PRO A 184 -1.17 11.80 -10.80
N SER A 185 -0.91 10.90 -9.86
CA SER A 185 0.29 10.06 -9.89
C SER A 185 0.20 8.96 -10.96
N GLY A 186 -0.98 8.39 -11.15
CA GLY A 186 -1.24 7.43 -12.21
C GLY A 186 -1.09 8.06 -13.61
N ASP A 187 -1.72 9.20 -13.82
CA ASP A 187 -1.71 9.92 -15.09
C ASP A 187 -0.29 10.39 -15.48
N ALA A 188 0.50 10.80 -14.50
CA ALA A 188 1.90 11.20 -14.73
C ALA A 188 2.79 10.05 -15.23
N ILE A 189 2.53 8.80 -14.86
CA ILE A 189 3.37 7.64 -15.23
C ILE A 189 2.85 6.85 -16.43
N MET A 190 1.54 6.86 -16.69
CA MET A 190 0.94 6.00 -17.73
C MET A 190 1.49 6.28 -19.14
N THR A 191 1.63 7.54 -19.53
CA THR A 191 2.13 7.89 -20.86
C THR A 191 3.61 7.56 -21.07
N PRO A 192 4.53 7.93 -20.15
CA PRO A 192 5.92 7.51 -20.22
C PRO A 192 6.10 5.99 -20.20
N ASP A 193 5.32 5.28 -19.39
CA ASP A 193 5.39 3.83 -19.28
C ASP A 193 4.98 3.14 -20.58
N GLN A 194 3.89 3.58 -21.20
CA GLN A 194 3.45 3.06 -22.51
C GLN A 194 4.52 3.29 -23.59
N SER A 195 5.15 4.46 -23.57
CA SER A 195 6.23 4.79 -24.54
C SER A 195 7.47 3.91 -24.33
N ALA A 196 7.85 3.69 -23.08
CA ALA A 196 8.96 2.79 -22.72
C ALA A 196 8.65 1.35 -23.09
N TRP A 197 7.43 0.89 -22.87
CA TRP A 197 6.98 -0.45 -23.28
C TRP A 197 7.06 -0.64 -24.78
N MET A 198 6.58 0.31 -25.58
CA MET A 198 6.64 0.24 -27.03
C MET A 198 8.08 0.17 -27.54
N LYS A 199 9.00 0.91 -26.92
CA LYS A 199 10.41 0.86 -27.23
C LYS A 199 10.99 -0.53 -26.89
N LEU A 200 10.69 -1.08 -25.72
CA LEU A 200 11.13 -2.42 -25.32
C LEU A 200 10.62 -3.50 -26.27
N VAL A 201 9.35 -3.43 -26.69
CA VAL A 201 8.76 -4.35 -27.69
C VAL A 201 9.54 -4.31 -29.01
N GLN A 202 9.89 -3.12 -29.48
CA GLN A 202 10.67 -2.94 -30.71
C GLN A 202 12.09 -3.51 -30.57
N GLU A 203 12.78 -3.21 -29.48
CA GLU A 203 14.15 -3.66 -29.22
C GLU A 203 14.26 -5.19 -29.06
N THR A 204 13.26 -5.81 -28.44
CA THR A 204 13.24 -7.26 -28.21
C THR A 204 12.69 -8.06 -29.37
N GLY A 205 12.07 -7.40 -30.36
CA GLY A 205 11.40 -8.06 -31.48
C GLY A 205 10.15 -8.87 -31.07
N PHE A 206 9.60 -8.60 -29.89
CA PHE A 206 8.37 -9.25 -29.42
C PHE A 206 7.20 -8.93 -30.34
N LYS A 207 6.47 -9.97 -30.78
CA LYS A 207 5.37 -9.87 -31.75
C LYS A 207 3.98 -9.94 -31.11
N GLY A 208 3.87 -9.67 -29.84
CA GLY A 208 2.60 -9.68 -29.12
C GLY A 208 1.79 -8.40 -29.30
N SER A 209 0.73 -8.26 -28.49
CA SER A 209 -0.07 -7.03 -28.44
C SER A 209 0.80 -5.81 -28.14
N SER A 210 0.52 -4.73 -28.83
CA SER A 210 1.31 -3.51 -28.74
C SER A 210 0.98 -2.61 -27.57
N ILE A 211 -0.08 -2.89 -26.81
CA ILE A 211 -0.51 -2.05 -25.69
C ILE A 211 -0.25 -2.76 -24.36
N ASN A 212 0.50 -2.10 -23.48
CA ASN A 212 0.62 -2.53 -22.10
C ASN A 212 -0.54 -1.96 -21.29
N MET A 213 -1.34 -2.82 -20.71
CA MET A 213 -2.40 -2.41 -19.79
C MET A 213 -1.88 -2.57 -18.37
N LEU A 214 -1.43 -1.48 -17.76
CA LEU A 214 -0.97 -1.48 -16.36
C LEU A 214 -2.07 -1.98 -15.42
N LEU A 215 -3.31 -1.52 -15.64
CA LEU A 215 -4.49 -1.94 -14.90
C LEU A 215 -5.56 -2.42 -15.90
N SER A 216 -5.97 -3.67 -15.80
CA SER A 216 -7.04 -4.24 -16.60
C SER A 216 -8.26 -4.53 -15.72
N MET A 217 -9.31 -3.76 -15.88
CA MET A 217 -10.56 -3.97 -15.14
C MET A 217 -11.18 -5.32 -15.42
N LYS A 218 -11.16 -5.76 -16.67
CA LYS A 218 -11.64 -7.09 -17.04
C LYS A 218 -10.91 -8.19 -16.27
N VAL A 219 -9.58 -8.06 -16.14
CA VAL A 219 -8.78 -9.03 -15.36
C VAL A 219 -9.13 -8.94 -13.88
N ASN A 220 -9.33 -7.74 -13.34
CA ASN A 220 -9.67 -7.55 -11.94
C ASN A 220 -11.05 -8.13 -11.60
N GLU A 221 -12.05 -7.93 -12.45
CA GLU A 221 -13.40 -8.48 -12.28
C GLU A 221 -13.44 -10.02 -12.33
N GLU A 222 -12.64 -10.62 -13.22
CA GLU A 222 -12.55 -12.06 -13.41
C GLU A 222 -11.53 -12.73 -12.48
N TRP A 223 -10.80 -11.96 -11.63
CA TRP A 223 -9.70 -12.47 -10.81
C TRP A 223 -10.21 -13.37 -9.68
N ASN A 224 -9.60 -14.53 -9.56
CA ASN A 224 -9.90 -15.44 -8.44
C ASN A 224 -9.15 -14.99 -7.17
N TRP A 225 -9.85 -14.28 -6.30
CA TRP A 225 -9.34 -13.79 -5.01
C TRP A 225 -9.29 -14.86 -3.92
N THR A 226 -9.74 -16.11 -4.22
CA THR A 226 -9.76 -17.19 -3.25
C THR A 226 -8.36 -17.60 -2.83
N HIS A 227 -8.08 -17.51 -1.56
CA HIS A 227 -6.84 -17.99 -0.95
C HIS A 227 -7.08 -18.54 0.44
N GLN A 228 -6.43 -19.67 0.75
CA GLN A 228 -6.39 -20.25 2.08
C GLN A 228 -4.94 -20.32 2.54
N ALA A 229 -4.61 -19.51 3.55
CA ALA A 229 -3.29 -19.51 4.16
C ALA A 229 -3.05 -20.82 4.95
N PRO A 230 -1.77 -21.28 5.05
CA PRO A 230 -1.43 -22.50 5.80
C PRO A 230 -1.90 -22.43 7.25
N GLY A 231 -2.50 -23.50 7.74
CA GLY A 231 -2.95 -23.61 9.13
C GLY A 231 -4.20 -22.80 9.49
N THR A 232 -4.90 -22.23 8.50
CA THR A 232 -6.14 -21.46 8.73
C THR A 232 -7.33 -22.13 8.09
N MET A 233 -8.54 -21.81 8.60
CA MET A 233 -9.80 -22.15 7.93
C MET A 233 -10.06 -21.26 6.72
N GLY A 234 -9.39 -20.11 6.65
CA GLY A 234 -9.38 -19.17 5.55
C GLY A 234 -10.68 -18.39 5.34
N SER A 235 -10.55 -17.13 4.91
CA SER A 235 -11.62 -16.42 4.22
C SER A 235 -11.28 -16.36 2.75
N PRO A 236 -12.11 -16.90 1.85
CA PRO A 236 -11.77 -16.91 0.44
C PRO A 236 -11.81 -15.53 -0.23
N VAL A 237 -12.45 -14.55 0.38
CA VAL A 237 -12.66 -13.22 -0.22
C VAL A 237 -11.68 -12.12 0.25
N CYS A 238 -10.88 -12.41 1.27
CA CYS A 238 -9.89 -11.47 1.81
C CYS A 238 -8.57 -12.20 2.02
N PRO A 239 -7.73 -12.30 0.97
CA PRO A 239 -6.51 -13.05 1.04
C PRO A 239 -5.50 -12.40 1.99
N ASN A 240 -4.85 -13.25 2.82
CA ASN A 240 -3.71 -12.89 3.65
C ASN A 240 -2.59 -13.90 3.39
N THR A 241 -1.52 -13.45 2.79
CA THR A 241 -0.37 -14.28 2.37
C THR A 241 0.86 -14.11 3.26
N ALA A 242 0.76 -13.31 4.33
CA ALA A 242 1.84 -13.19 5.30
C ALA A 242 2.18 -14.56 5.93
N TYR A 243 1.18 -15.42 6.14
CA TYR A 243 1.38 -16.77 6.66
C TYR A 243 2.12 -17.69 5.70
N ASP A 244 1.88 -17.54 4.37
CA ASP A 244 2.63 -18.26 3.35
C ASP A 244 4.11 -17.89 3.39
N MET A 245 4.41 -16.59 3.40
CA MET A 245 5.78 -16.08 3.49
C MET A 245 6.45 -16.52 4.80
N GLY A 246 5.79 -16.35 5.95
CA GLY A 246 6.30 -16.79 7.24
C GLY A 246 6.59 -18.30 7.28
N THR A 247 5.75 -19.12 6.65
CA THR A 247 5.95 -20.57 6.52
C THR A 247 7.16 -20.88 5.64
N ALA A 248 7.29 -20.18 4.51
CA ALA A 248 8.43 -20.34 3.61
C ALA A 248 9.76 -19.97 4.27
N LEU A 249 9.80 -18.85 4.98
CA LEU A 249 11.00 -18.37 5.67
C LEU A 249 11.43 -19.29 6.81
N ARG A 250 10.50 -19.85 7.57
CA ARG A 250 10.84 -20.86 8.61
C ARG A 250 11.46 -22.12 8.01
N ARG A 251 11.08 -22.51 6.79
CA ARG A 251 11.64 -23.66 6.06
C ARG A 251 12.98 -23.34 5.39
N ASN A 252 13.17 -22.08 4.99
CA ASN A 252 14.40 -21.60 4.35
C ASN A 252 14.92 -20.35 5.07
N PRO A 253 15.57 -20.49 6.26
CA PRO A 253 16.04 -19.36 7.07
C PRO A 253 17.19 -18.57 6.42
N LEU A 254 17.78 -19.07 5.34
CA LEU A 254 18.82 -18.37 4.59
C LEU A 254 18.26 -17.40 3.55
N CYS A 255 16.97 -17.52 3.21
CA CYS A 255 16.32 -16.59 2.29
C CYS A 255 16.21 -15.20 2.95
N ARG A 256 16.56 -14.17 2.20
CA ARG A 256 16.44 -12.77 2.65
C ARG A 256 15.28 -12.11 1.95
N VAL A 257 14.51 -11.32 2.67
CA VAL A 257 13.41 -10.54 2.11
C VAL A 257 13.69 -9.06 2.36
N LEU A 258 13.66 -8.28 1.29
CA LEU A 258 13.73 -6.83 1.35
C LEU A 258 12.33 -6.26 1.07
N PHE A 259 11.78 -5.54 2.05
CA PHE A 259 10.57 -4.76 1.88
C PHE A 259 10.94 -3.28 1.74
N PHE A 260 10.39 -2.61 0.74
CA PHE A 260 10.50 -1.17 0.62
C PHE A 260 9.24 -0.57 -0.01
N GLY A 261 8.97 0.67 0.35
CA GLY A 261 7.82 1.44 -0.13
C GLY A 261 8.04 2.92 0.13
N GLY A 262 7.29 3.76 -0.55
CA GLY A 262 7.34 5.20 -0.38
C GLY A 262 6.57 5.65 0.86
N ILE A 263 7.06 6.69 1.55
CA ILE A 263 6.32 7.34 2.65
C ILE A 263 5.10 8.14 2.16
N HIS A 264 5.00 8.35 0.85
CA HIS A 264 3.90 9.01 0.15
C HIS A 264 3.00 8.03 -0.63
N ASP A 265 3.21 6.73 -0.46
CA ASP A 265 2.41 5.68 -1.10
C ASP A 265 1.12 5.43 -0.29
N ALA A 266 0.00 5.98 -0.76
CA ALA A 266 -1.31 5.76 -0.14
C ALA A 266 -2.04 4.53 -0.72
N ALA A 267 -1.48 3.86 -1.73
CA ALA A 267 -2.03 2.61 -2.25
C ALA A 267 -1.63 1.40 -1.38
N THR A 268 -0.38 1.43 -0.87
CA THR A 268 0.18 0.36 -0.03
C THR A 268 0.93 0.96 1.16
N PRO A 269 0.23 1.56 2.14
CA PRO A 269 0.85 2.26 3.26
C PRO A 269 1.83 1.39 4.03
N PHE A 270 3.04 1.89 4.24
CA PHE A 270 4.13 1.08 4.81
C PHE A 270 3.88 0.62 6.25
N TRP A 271 3.05 1.34 7.01
CA TRP A 271 2.61 0.90 8.34
C TRP A 271 1.88 -0.44 8.27
N ASN A 272 0.97 -0.62 7.29
CA ASN A 272 0.23 -1.87 7.08
C ASN A 272 1.15 -3.02 6.67
N VAL A 273 2.19 -2.72 5.87
CA VAL A 273 3.23 -3.70 5.49
C VAL A 273 3.96 -4.19 6.74
N LYS A 274 4.44 -3.26 7.56
CA LYS A 274 5.12 -3.57 8.82
C LYS A 274 4.24 -4.36 9.77
N HIS A 275 2.98 -3.99 9.90
CA HIS A 275 1.99 -4.71 10.71
C HIS A 275 1.81 -6.16 10.23
N SER A 276 1.70 -6.37 8.91
CA SER A 276 1.60 -7.72 8.32
C SER A 276 2.87 -8.54 8.56
N ILE A 277 4.05 -7.94 8.43
CA ILE A 277 5.35 -8.58 8.71
C ILE A 277 5.42 -9.00 10.18
N SER A 278 5.00 -8.13 11.11
CA SER A 278 5.06 -8.43 12.55
C SER A 278 4.23 -9.67 12.94
N LYS A 279 3.15 -9.93 12.21
CA LYS A 279 2.29 -11.12 12.41
C LYS A 279 2.92 -12.43 11.93
N MET A 280 4.03 -12.39 11.21
CA MET A 280 4.75 -13.61 10.84
C MET A 280 5.52 -14.22 12.02
N PHE A 281 5.75 -13.44 13.09
CA PHE A 281 6.51 -13.85 14.28
C PHE A 281 7.85 -14.49 13.93
N MET A 282 8.56 -13.88 12.99
CA MET A 282 9.91 -14.31 12.61
C MET A 282 10.90 -13.90 13.69
N PRO A 283 11.90 -14.77 14.00
CA PRO A 283 12.93 -14.47 14.98
C PRO A 283 13.84 -13.32 14.56
#